data_3ec7ef6c7135e7d5a43f2f064801afbc
#
_entry.id   3ec7ef6c7135e7d5a43f2f064801afbc
#
_cell.length_a   1.000
_cell.length_b   1.000
_cell.length_c   1.000
_cell.angle_alpha   90.00
_cell.angle_beta   90.00
_cell.angle_gamma   90.00
#
_symmetry.space_group_name_H-M   'P 1'
#
loop_
_entity.id
_entity.type
_entity.pdbx_description
1 polymer ?
#
loop_
_entity_poly.entity_id
_entity_poly.type
_entity_poly.pdbx_seq_one_letter_code
_entity_poly.pdbx_strand_id
1 'polypeptide(L)'
;MTFDYPGAPRIAAFSKVSKERFVTDFSDTFPNEAGRAEEIYENLKLPVRATTGSAGYDFFMPVTVTLCPGETAKIPTGIRAEMAESFVLMLFPRSGLGFKYRLQLNNTVGVIDSDYAYSDNEGHIFIKVTNDSNEGKTVELSEGTGFAQGVFLPYGITLDDAAEGKRNGGLGSTTK
;
A
#
# COMPACT_ATOMS: atom_id res chain seq x y z
N MET A 1 29.11 -19.15 -2.14
CA MET A 1 28.13 -20.13 -2.64
C MET A 1 27.19 -19.37 -3.57
N THR A 2 27.25 -19.63 -4.89
CA THR A 2 26.37 -19.01 -5.89
C THR A 2 25.24 -20.00 -6.16
N PHE A 3 23.99 -19.54 -5.96
CA PHE A 3 22.82 -20.32 -6.36
C PHE A 3 22.51 -19.99 -7.82
N ASP A 4 22.57 -20.98 -8.68
CA ASP A 4 22.16 -20.84 -10.08
C ASP A 4 20.63 -20.94 -10.15
N TYR A 5 19.95 -19.79 -9.89
CA TYR A 5 18.50 -19.70 -9.90
C TYR A 5 18.08 -18.64 -10.92
N PRO A 6 17.08 -18.92 -11.77
CA PRO A 6 16.55 -17.88 -12.65
C PRO A 6 16.05 -16.71 -11.79
N GLY A 7 16.33 -15.49 -12.23
CA GLY A 7 15.91 -14.28 -11.51
C GLY A 7 14.41 -14.26 -11.23
N ALA A 8 13.98 -13.44 -10.27
CA ALA A 8 12.56 -13.30 -9.92
C ALA A 8 11.71 -12.95 -11.18
N PRO A 9 10.59 -13.66 -11.42
CA PRO A 9 9.73 -13.38 -12.57
C PRO A 9 9.16 -11.96 -12.48
N ARG A 10 8.95 -11.33 -13.65
CA ARG A 10 8.28 -10.02 -13.73
C ARG A 10 6.79 -10.27 -13.92
N ILE A 11 6.01 -10.04 -12.86
CA ILE A 11 4.61 -10.45 -12.78
C ILE A 11 3.64 -9.29 -12.52
N ALA A 12 4.15 -8.09 -12.27
CA ALA A 12 3.32 -6.96 -11.86
C ALA A 12 3.91 -5.62 -12.32
N ALA A 13 3.05 -4.59 -12.32
CA ALA A 13 3.41 -3.20 -12.53
C ALA A 13 2.68 -2.30 -11.54
N PHE A 14 3.36 -1.26 -11.05
CA PHE A 14 2.73 -0.16 -10.34
C PHE A 14 2.49 1.01 -11.29
N SER A 15 1.35 1.68 -11.11
CA SER A 15 1.03 2.95 -11.76
C SER A 15 0.34 3.88 -10.78
N LYS A 16 0.26 5.17 -11.11
CA LYS A 16 -0.61 6.09 -10.39
C LYS A 16 -2.06 5.83 -10.78
N VAL A 17 -3.01 6.06 -9.87
CA VAL A 17 -4.42 6.25 -10.23
C VAL A 17 -4.58 7.53 -11.04
N SER A 18 -5.76 7.82 -11.59
CA SER A 18 -5.98 9.12 -12.25
C SER A 18 -5.76 10.29 -11.27
N LYS A 19 -5.40 11.46 -11.81
CA LYS A 19 -5.21 12.68 -11.00
C LYS A 19 -6.51 13.03 -10.27
N GLU A 20 -7.63 12.94 -10.96
CA GLU A 20 -8.96 13.22 -10.42
C GLU A 20 -9.29 12.33 -9.24
N ARG A 21 -8.99 11.02 -9.35
CA ARG A 21 -9.19 10.05 -8.28
C ARG A 21 -8.32 10.39 -7.08
N PHE A 22 -7.03 10.62 -7.30
CA PHE A 22 -6.12 10.96 -6.20
C PHE A 22 -6.53 12.25 -5.49
N VAL A 23 -6.78 13.33 -6.25
CA VAL A 23 -7.15 14.63 -5.68
C VAL A 23 -8.40 14.52 -4.83
N THR A 24 -9.41 13.78 -5.30
CA THR A 24 -10.63 13.53 -4.53
C THR A 24 -10.33 12.80 -3.22
N ASP A 25 -9.71 11.63 -3.31
CA ASP A 25 -9.45 10.77 -2.15
C ASP A 25 -8.48 11.41 -1.15
N PHE A 26 -7.48 12.15 -1.65
CA PHE A 26 -6.51 12.86 -0.84
C PHE A 26 -7.15 14.05 -0.10
N SER A 27 -7.94 14.86 -0.79
CA SER A 27 -8.62 16.02 -0.19
C SER A 27 -9.64 15.60 0.86
N ASP A 28 -10.35 14.50 0.64
CA ASP A 28 -11.27 13.92 1.62
C ASP A 28 -10.53 13.43 2.89
N THR A 29 -9.32 12.94 2.72
CA THR A 29 -8.50 12.40 3.84
C THR A 29 -7.73 13.50 4.56
N PHE A 30 -7.16 14.45 3.82
CA PHE A 30 -6.34 15.55 4.31
C PHE A 30 -6.88 16.91 3.86
N PRO A 31 -8.03 17.36 4.39
CA PRO A 31 -8.70 18.59 3.92
C PRO A 31 -7.83 19.86 4.09
N ASN A 32 -6.93 19.88 5.08
CA ASN A 32 -5.99 20.99 5.29
C ASN A 32 -4.89 21.07 4.24
N GLU A 33 -4.63 19.98 3.52
CA GLU A 33 -3.63 19.86 2.45
C GLU A 33 -4.26 19.82 1.05
N ALA A 34 -5.60 19.94 0.95
CA ALA A 34 -6.33 19.82 -0.32
C ALA A 34 -5.82 20.78 -1.40
N GLY A 35 -5.38 21.99 -1.02
CA GLY A 35 -4.80 22.97 -1.94
C GLY A 35 -3.49 22.53 -2.59
N ARG A 36 -2.81 21.51 -2.06
CA ARG A 36 -1.56 20.94 -2.60
C ARG A 36 -1.77 19.61 -3.32
N ALA A 37 -3.00 19.10 -3.38
CA ALA A 37 -3.26 17.74 -3.86
C ALA A 37 -2.72 17.48 -5.28
N GLU A 38 -2.85 18.44 -6.20
CA GLU A 38 -2.32 18.29 -7.56
C GLU A 38 -0.78 18.30 -7.60
N GLU A 39 -0.14 19.20 -6.85
CA GLU A 39 1.32 19.23 -6.71
C GLU A 39 1.85 17.92 -6.13
N ILE A 40 1.19 17.43 -5.07
CA ILE A 40 1.53 16.14 -4.44
C ILE A 40 1.39 15.00 -5.45
N TYR A 41 0.32 14.97 -6.25
CA TYR A 41 0.13 13.95 -7.29
C TYR A 41 1.28 13.92 -8.30
N GLU A 42 1.71 15.08 -8.80
CA GLU A 42 2.83 15.15 -9.76
C GLU A 42 4.12 14.56 -9.16
N ASN A 43 4.35 14.79 -7.85
CA ASN A 43 5.54 14.36 -7.12
C ASN A 43 5.44 12.94 -6.54
N LEU A 44 4.29 12.23 -6.67
CA LEU A 44 4.15 10.86 -6.19
C LEU A 44 5.21 9.95 -6.81
N LYS A 45 5.89 9.19 -5.96
CA LYS A 45 6.87 8.18 -6.36
C LYS A 45 6.19 6.82 -6.46
N LEU A 46 6.43 6.10 -7.54
CA LEU A 46 6.03 4.69 -7.63
C LEU A 46 6.83 3.85 -6.61
N PRO A 47 6.23 2.78 -6.09
CA PRO A 47 6.93 1.87 -5.19
C PRO A 47 8.17 1.26 -5.85
N VAL A 48 9.28 1.22 -5.11
CA VAL A 48 10.56 0.70 -5.60
C VAL A 48 11.22 -0.23 -4.59
N ARG A 49 12.02 -1.18 -5.08
CA ARG A 49 12.89 -2.00 -4.24
C ARG A 49 14.18 -1.24 -3.93
N ALA A 50 14.62 -1.28 -2.69
CA ALA A 50 15.85 -0.60 -2.27
C ALA A 50 17.13 -1.24 -2.87
N THR A 51 17.14 -2.57 -3.07
CA THR A 51 18.28 -3.32 -3.61
C THR A 51 17.80 -4.41 -4.57
N THR A 52 18.73 -4.98 -5.34
CA THR A 52 18.44 -6.12 -6.24
C THR A 52 17.94 -7.36 -5.51
N GLY A 53 18.33 -7.55 -4.24
CA GLY A 53 17.92 -8.67 -3.40
C GLY A 53 16.69 -8.39 -2.53
N SER A 54 16.18 -7.16 -2.49
CA SER A 54 14.97 -6.84 -1.73
C SER A 54 13.75 -7.46 -2.38
N ALA A 55 12.88 -8.11 -1.60
CA ALA A 55 11.56 -8.55 -2.06
C ALA A 55 10.52 -7.42 -1.97
N GLY A 56 10.66 -6.54 -0.96
CA GLY A 56 9.71 -5.47 -0.67
C GLY A 56 9.88 -4.24 -1.56
N TYR A 57 8.76 -3.69 -2.00
CA TYR A 57 8.64 -2.40 -2.67
C TYR A 57 8.21 -1.35 -1.66
N ASP A 58 9.02 -0.33 -1.42
CA ASP A 58 8.71 0.76 -0.49
C ASP A 58 7.61 1.66 -1.05
N PHE A 59 6.54 1.88 -0.26
CA PHE A 59 5.51 2.87 -0.48
C PHE A 59 5.88 4.15 0.26
N PHE A 60 5.69 5.30 -0.39
CA PHE A 60 6.13 6.59 0.11
C PHE A 60 4.96 7.43 0.62
N MET A 61 5.24 8.22 1.68
CA MET A 61 4.27 9.17 2.22
C MET A 61 3.97 10.27 1.21
N PRO A 62 2.69 10.54 0.91
CA PRO A 62 2.32 11.66 0.05
C PRO A 62 2.41 13.02 0.76
N VAL A 63 2.29 13.03 2.08
CA VAL A 63 2.32 14.21 2.94
C VAL A 63 2.91 13.83 4.30
N THR A 64 3.49 14.79 5.01
CA THR A 64 3.99 14.56 6.38
C THR A 64 2.83 14.35 7.35
N VAL A 65 2.91 13.27 8.14
CA VAL A 65 1.93 12.93 9.19
C VAL A 65 2.67 12.64 10.49
N THR A 66 2.23 13.28 11.57
CA THR A 66 2.74 13.01 12.93
C THR A 66 1.66 12.26 13.72
N LEU A 67 2.05 11.15 14.34
CA LEU A 67 1.14 10.31 15.14
C LEU A 67 1.69 10.16 16.56
N CYS A 68 0.94 10.61 17.54
CA CYS A 68 1.13 10.25 18.93
C CYS A 68 0.78 8.77 19.17
N PRO A 69 1.21 8.15 20.29
CA PRO A 69 0.81 6.80 20.64
C PRO A 69 -0.72 6.61 20.64
N GLY A 70 -1.20 5.57 19.98
CA GLY A 70 -2.61 5.27 19.79
C GLY A 70 -3.28 5.95 18.60
N GLU A 71 -2.64 6.96 17.99
CA GLU A 71 -3.20 7.64 16.83
C GLU A 71 -3.04 6.84 15.54
N THR A 72 -3.99 7.07 14.62
CA THR A 72 -4.04 6.41 13.32
C THR A 72 -4.11 7.41 12.18
N ALA A 73 -3.54 7.03 11.02
CA ALA A 73 -3.76 7.75 9.78
C ALA A 73 -4.12 6.79 8.64
N LYS A 74 -5.07 7.17 7.80
CA LYS A 74 -5.39 6.51 6.53
C LYS A 74 -4.66 7.26 5.42
N ILE A 75 -3.77 6.58 4.72
CA ILE A 75 -2.91 7.18 3.71
C ILE A 75 -3.39 6.79 2.30
N PRO A 76 -3.94 7.72 1.51
CA PRO A 76 -4.21 7.53 0.09
C PRO A 76 -2.88 7.58 -0.67
N THR A 77 -2.38 6.43 -1.11
CA THR A 77 -1.02 6.35 -1.68
C THR A 77 -0.91 6.94 -3.08
N GLY A 78 -2.02 7.09 -3.79
CA GLY A 78 -2.06 7.44 -5.21
C GLY A 78 -1.62 6.32 -6.15
N ILE A 79 -1.39 5.12 -5.61
CA ILE A 79 -0.83 3.98 -6.33
C ILE A 79 -1.87 2.89 -6.53
N ARG A 80 -1.82 2.24 -7.69
CA ARG A 80 -2.49 0.99 -8.02
C ARG A 80 -1.48 -0.05 -8.45
N ALA A 81 -1.82 -1.33 -8.35
CA ALA A 81 -0.98 -2.45 -8.76
C ALA A 81 -1.74 -3.37 -9.71
N GLU A 82 -1.21 -3.59 -10.90
CA GLU A 82 -1.68 -4.61 -11.83
C GLU A 82 -0.74 -5.81 -11.71
N MET A 83 -1.29 -7.02 -11.62
CA MET A 83 -0.49 -8.23 -11.44
C MET A 83 -1.15 -9.45 -12.07
N ALA A 84 -0.36 -10.50 -12.31
CA ALA A 84 -0.87 -11.79 -12.77
C ALA A 84 -1.82 -12.40 -11.73
N GLU A 85 -2.88 -13.08 -12.20
CA GLU A 85 -3.98 -13.61 -11.36
C GLU A 85 -3.55 -14.60 -10.28
N SER A 86 -2.40 -15.24 -10.44
CA SER A 86 -1.85 -16.18 -9.45
C SER A 86 -1.01 -15.52 -8.35
N PHE A 87 -1.00 -14.18 -8.29
CA PHE A 87 -0.24 -13.42 -7.31
C PHE A 87 -1.14 -12.48 -6.51
N VAL A 88 -0.70 -12.20 -5.31
CA VAL A 88 -1.28 -11.23 -4.40
C VAL A 88 -0.19 -10.26 -3.95
N LEU A 89 -0.54 -8.98 -3.81
CA LEU A 89 0.35 -7.99 -3.18
C LEU A 89 0.01 -7.89 -1.70
N MET A 90 0.95 -8.29 -0.85
CA MET A 90 0.82 -8.20 0.60
C MET A 90 1.54 -6.95 1.11
N LEU A 91 0.86 -6.12 1.91
CA LEU A 91 1.39 -4.89 2.46
C LEU A 91 1.75 -5.05 3.92
N PHE A 92 2.92 -4.55 4.29
CA PHE A 92 3.50 -4.62 5.63
C PHE A 92 4.04 -3.24 6.05
N PRO A 93 4.15 -2.95 7.36
CA PRO A 93 4.92 -1.79 7.81
C PRO A 93 6.40 -1.97 7.48
N ARG A 94 7.15 -0.88 7.34
CA ARG A 94 8.60 -0.99 7.24
C ARG A 94 9.20 -1.42 8.57
N SER A 95 10.16 -2.33 8.52
CA SER A 95 10.80 -2.92 9.71
C SER A 95 11.31 -1.87 10.70
N GLY A 96 12.01 -0.83 10.23
CA GLY A 96 12.55 0.22 11.10
C GLY A 96 11.47 0.99 11.87
N LEU A 97 10.32 1.25 11.25
CA LEU A 97 9.18 1.91 11.90
C LEU A 97 8.48 0.97 12.88
N GLY A 98 8.34 -0.31 12.50
CA GLY A 98 7.80 -1.34 13.36
C GLY A 98 8.63 -1.54 14.62
N PHE A 99 9.96 -1.67 14.49
CA PHE A 99 10.86 -1.85 15.64
C PHE A 99 10.93 -0.62 16.56
N LYS A 100 10.99 0.59 15.99
CA LYS A 100 11.20 1.82 16.78
C LYS A 100 9.92 2.33 17.42
N TYR A 101 8.77 2.19 16.75
CA TYR A 101 7.51 2.82 17.15
C TYR A 101 6.36 1.83 17.30
N ARG A 102 6.56 0.53 17.02
CA ARG A 102 5.48 -0.44 16.85
C ARG A 102 4.45 0.03 15.81
N LEU A 103 4.90 0.75 14.77
CA LEU A 103 4.01 1.16 13.69
C LEU A 103 3.40 -0.09 13.04
N GLN A 104 2.08 -0.17 13.01
CA GLN A 104 1.33 -1.32 12.47
C GLN A 104 0.36 -0.87 11.39
N LEU A 105 0.05 -1.78 10.46
CA LEU A 105 -1.15 -1.64 9.66
C LEU A 105 -2.37 -2.03 10.50
N ASN A 106 -3.47 -1.25 10.42
CA ASN A 106 -4.68 -1.50 11.19
C ASN A 106 -5.31 -2.87 10.93
N ASN A 107 -5.16 -3.40 9.74
CA ASN A 107 -5.61 -4.72 9.33
C ASN A 107 -4.51 -5.79 9.42
N THR A 108 -3.45 -5.54 10.20
CA THR A 108 -2.28 -6.40 10.38
C THR A 108 -1.46 -6.54 9.10
N VAL A 109 -2.06 -6.99 8.00
CA VAL A 109 -1.48 -7.12 6.66
C VAL A 109 -2.50 -6.64 5.64
N GLY A 110 -2.09 -5.78 4.72
CA GLY A 110 -2.93 -5.41 3.60
C GLY A 110 -2.89 -6.50 2.53
N VAL A 111 -4.06 -6.94 2.06
CA VAL A 111 -4.18 -7.90 0.96
C VAL A 111 -4.76 -7.17 -0.25
N ILE A 112 -3.98 -7.08 -1.31
CA ILE A 112 -4.37 -6.47 -2.58
C ILE A 112 -4.45 -7.58 -3.62
N ASP A 113 -5.66 -7.94 -3.99
CA ASP A 113 -5.93 -8.99 -4.96
C ASP A 113 -5.66 -8.51 -6.39
N SER A 114 -5.43 -9.44 -7.32
CA SER A 114 -5.10 -9.12 -8.71
C SER A 114 -6.21 -8.35 -9.45
N ASP A 115 -7.46 -8.58 -9.08
CA ASP A 115 -8.63 -7.91 -9.66
C ASP A 115 -8.92 -6.53 -9.05
N TYR A 116 -8.24 -6.15 -7.95
CA TYR A 116 -8.45 -4.87 -7.28
C TYR A 116 -8.15 -3.67 -8.17
N ALA A 117 -7.20 -3.80 -9.09
CA ALA A 117 -6.84 -2.75 -10.04
C ALA A 117 -8.02 -2.27 -10.93
N TYR A 118 -9.06 -3.10 -11.06
CA TYR A 118 -10.23 -2.85 -11.94
C TYR A 118 -11.49 -2.48 -11.15
N SER A 119 -11.37 -2.23 -9.85
CA SER A 119 -12.49 -1.79 -9.01
C SER A 119 -12.85 -0.32 -9.25
N ASP A 120 -14.05 0.10 -8.79
CA ASP A 120 -14.62 1.44 -9.02
C ASP A 120 -13.74 2.60 -8.53
N ASN A 121 -12.82 2.33 -7.59
CA ASN A 121 -11.84 3.30 -7.12
C ASN A 121 -10.51 3.24 -7.89
N GLU A 122 -10.50 2.66 -9.09
CA GLU A 122 -9.30 2.47 -9.94
C GLU A 122 -8.21 1.59 -9.30
N GLY A 123 -8.54 0.80 -8.27
CA GLY A 123 -7.57 0.04 -7.50
C GLY A 123 -6.68 0.91 -6.60
N HIS A 124 -7.16 2.09 -6.19
CA HIS A 124 -6.41 3.00 -5.33
C HIS A 124 -6.08 2.34 -4.00
N ILE A 125 -4.81 2.12 -3.74
CA ILE A 125 -4.32 1.48 -2.52
C ILE A 125 -4.30 2.50 -1.39
N PHE A 126 -5.08 2.22 -0.34
CA PHE A 126 -5.04 2.95 0.93
C PHE A 126 -4.31 2.13 1.97
N ILE A 127 -3.42 2.75 2.72
CA ILE A 127 -2.72 2.10 3.83
C ILE A 127 -3.06 2.84 5.13
N LYS A 128 -3.74 2.15 6.04
CA LYS A 128 -4.07 2.70 7.36
C LYS A 128 -3.07 2.19 8.39
N VAL A 129 -2.40 3.12 9.08
CA VAL A 129 -1.36 2.81 10.06
C VAL A 129 -1.74 3.35 11.44
N THR A 130 -1.25 2.68 12.48
CA THR A 130 -1.36 3.09 13.87
C THR A 130 0.03 3.17 14.49
N ASN A 131 0.32 4.25 15.22
CA ASN A 131 1.44 4.29 16.14
C ASN A 131 1.05 3.54 17.43
N ASP A 132 1.45 2.27 17.55
CA ASP A 132 1.17 1.43 18.73
C ASP A 132 2.32 1.46 19.76
N SER A 133 3.06 2.57 19.82
CA SER A 133 4.17 2.70 20.77
C SER A 133 3.68 2.61 22.22
N ASN A 134 4.24 1.65 22.97
CA ASN A 134 4.04 1.52 24.42
C ASN A 134 5.12 2.25 25.23
N GLU A 135 6.01 2.98 24.57
CA GLU A 135 7.09 3.76 25.16
C GLU A 135 6.84 5.28 25.10
N GLY A 136 5.63 5.70 24.75
CA GLY A 136 5.27 7.11 24.61
C GLY A 136 5.89 7.83 23.42
N LYS A 137 6.43 7.11 22.44
CA LYS A 137 7.15 7.69 21.28
C LYS A 137 6.18 8.19 20.22
N THR A 138 6.24 9.47 19.90
CA THR A 138 5.60 10.04 18.71
C THR A 138 6.40 9.68 17.47
N VAL A 139 5.72 9.29 16.37
CA VAL A 139 6.33 9.05 15.07
C VAL A 139 5.97 10.17 14.10
N GLU A 140 6.97 10.67 13.39
CA GLU A 140 6.80 11.52 12.22
C GLU A 140 7.06 10.70 10.97
N LEU A 141 6.07 10.62 10.09
CA LEU A 141 6.15 10.03 8.77
C LEU A 141 6.28 11.16 7.76
N SER A 142 7.51 11.53 7.42
CA SER A 142 7.79 12.69 6.58
C SER A 142 7.42 12.42 5.11
N GLU A 143 6.91 13.44 4.42
CA GLU A 143 6.61 13.41 2.98
C GLU A 143 7.79 12.83 2.17
N GLY A 144 7.51 11.97 1.21
CA GLY A 144 8.49 11.33 0.34
C GLY A 144 9.36 10.25 0.99
N THR A 145 9.15 9.93 2.28
CA THR A 145 9.82 8.81 2.95
C THR A 145 9.00 7.52 2.88
N GLY A 146 9.70 6.37 2.83
CA GLY A 146 9.02 5.07 2.83
C GLY A 146 8.42 4.75 4.19
N PHE A 147 7.14 4.36 4.25
CA PHE A 147 6.44 4.03 5.50
C PHE A 147 5.88 2.60 5.55
N ALA A 148 5.58 2.03 4.41
CA ALA A 148 5.11 0.66 4.25
C ALA A 148 5.90 -0.01 3.11
N GLN A 149 5.76 -1.34 3.00
CA GLN A 149 6.35 -2.11 1.92
C GLN A 149 5.37 -3.14 1.41
N GLY A 150 5.42 -3.41 0.10
CA GLY A 150 4.61 -4.44 -0.55
C GLY A 150 5.47 -5.58 -1.07
N VAL A 151 5.02 -6.82 -0.90
CA VAL A 151 5.68 -8.02 -1.40
C VAL A 151 4.68 -8.81 -2.24
N PHE A 152 5.05 -9.17 -3.45
CA PHE A 152 4.24 -10.07 -4.29
C PHE A 152 4.50 -11.52 -3.91
N LEU A 153 3.42 -12.26 -3.63
CA LEU A 153 3.47 -13.68 -3.29
C LEU A 153 2.54 -14.47 -4.23
N PRO A 154 2.93 -15.67 -4.66
CA PRO A 154 2.00 -16.57 -5.34
C PRO A 154 1.00 -17.15 -4.32
N TYR A 155 -0.23 -17.45 -4.77
CA TYR A 155 -1.22 -18.14 -3.95
C TYR A 155 -1.86 -19.29 -4.74
N GLY A 156 -2.48 -20.21 -4.02
CA GLY A 156 -3.25 -21.31 -4.56
C GLY A 156 -4.74 -21.15 -4.26
N ILE A 157 -5.56 -21.86 -5.03
CA ILE A 157 -7.01 -22.00 -4.79
C ILE A 157 -7.32 -23.45 -4.43
N THR A 158 -8.49 -23.72 -3.84
CA THR A 158 -8.93 -25.08 -3.50
C THR A 158 -9.36 -25.84 -4.76
N LEU A 159 -9.38 -27.18 -4.69
CA LEU A 159 -9.79 -28.02 -5.82
C LEU A 159 -11.27 -27.87 -6.21
N ASP A 160 -12.08 -27.42 -5.26
CA ASP A 160 -13.53 -27.20 -5.38
C ASP A 160 -13.89 -25.72 -5.46
N ASP A 161 -12.92 -24.87 -5.79
CA ASP A 161 -13.16 -23.43 -5.94
C ASP A 161 -14.21 -23.17 -7.03
N ALA A 162 -15.21 -22.36 -6.69
CA ALA A 162 -16.32 -22.01 -7.58
C ALA A 162 -16.61 -20.50 -7.54
N ALA A 163 -15.60 -19.68 -7.29
CA ALA A 163 -15.74 -18.23 -7.24
C ALA A 163 -15.97 -17.65 -8.65
N GLU A 164 -17.18 -17.11 -8.91
CA GLU A 164 -17.56 -16.48 -10.18
C GLU A 164 -17.76 -14.96 -10.07
N GLY A 165 -17.65 -14.42 -8.84
CA GLY A 165 -17.90 -13.01 -8.56
C GLY A 165 -16.85 -12.09 -9.21
N LYS A 166 -17.32 -10.97 -9.79
CA LYS A 166 -16.43 -9.87 -10.19
C LYS A 166 -16.33 -8.87 -9.06
N ARG A 167 -15.13 -8.41 -8.76
CA ARG A 167 -14.92 -7.36 -7.77
C ARG A 167 -15.55 -6.04 -8.24
N ASN A 168 -16.28 -5.39 -7.35
CA ASN A 168 -16.91 -4.11 -7.59
C ASN A 168 -16.77 -3.23 -6.33
N GLY A 169 -15.54 -2.99 -5.90
CA GLY A 169 -15.21 -2.15 -4.75
C GLY A 169 -14.04 -2.65 -3.93
N GLY A 170 -13.59 -1.82 -3.00
CA GLY A 170 -12.49 -2.10 -2.07
C GLY A 170 -12.92 -2.00 -0.60
N LEU A 171 -12.01 -2.29 0.32
CA LEU A 171 -12.17 -2.12 1.77
C LEU A 171 -13.40 -2.84 2.39
N GLY A 172 -13.63 -4.11 2.00
CA GLY A 172 -14.65 -4.96 2.62
C GLY A 172 -16.02 -4.98 1.93
N SER A 173 -16.16 -4.41 0.74
CA SER A 173 -17.41 -4.37 -0.02
C SER A 173 -17.76 -5.66 -0.78
N THR A 174 -16.93 -6.69 -0.71
CA THR A 174 -17.13 -7.98 -1.39
C THR A 174 -18.02 -8.97 -0.65
N THR A 175 -18.34 -8.71 0.60
CA THR A 175 -19.28 -9.54 1.38
C THR A 175 -20.56 -8.72 1.63
N LYS A 176 -21.67 -9.09 1.01
CA LYS A 176 -23.03 -8.70 1.39
C LYS A 176 -23.60 -9.72 2.33
#